data_964426f33b62faa202fe5de77995377e
#
_entry.id   964426f33b62faa202fe5de77995377e
#
_cell.length_a   1.000
_cell.length_b   1.000
_cell.length_c   1.000
_cell.angle_alpha   90.00
_cell.angle_beta   90.00
_cell.angle_gamma   90.00
#
_symmetry.space_group_name_H-M   'P 1'
#
loop_
_entity.id
_entity.type
_entity.pdbx_description
1 polymer ?
#
loop_
_entity_poly.entity_id
_entity_poly.type
_entity_poly.pdbx_seq_one_letter_code
_entity_poly.pdbx_strand_id
1 'polypeptide(L)'
;CLDVNKITEDYFEHEFGLTYFDDFLSPTTLKSLREFLLGSTIWFDFFHHGGYMGAYLNDGLASPLILQIAEDLRKKLPKIFKNHHLTELWAYKYDSRACDKNNYFTGINVHADFAAINVNFWITPKSANLDPSSGGLVVYNAEAPLEWDFKTYNNNEEKIREEILKCDQKKTIVPYNENRVVIFNSNLFHETDNIEFQEGYENRRINVTMLFGKRGL
;
A
#
# COMPACT_ATOMS: atom_id res chain seq x y z
N CYS A 1 15.30 -14.31 -8.19
CA CYS A 1 15.85 -14.05 -6.84
C CYS A 1 15.89 -12.54 -6.67
N LEU A 2 15.39 -12.00 -5.56
CA LEU A 2 15.38 -10.56 -5.29
C LEU A 2 16.84 -10.05 -5.18
N ASP A 3 17.15 -8.96 -5.87
CA ASP A 3 18.41 -8.26 -5.71
C ASP A 3 18.34 -7.33 -4.49
N VAL A 4 18.66 -7.91 -3.33
CA VAL A 4 18.60 -7.25 -2.02
C VAL A 4 19.51 -6.00 -1.97
N ASN A 5 20.66 -6.04 -2.65
CA ASN A 5 21.58 -4.89 -2.65
C ASN A 5 20.99 -3.73 -3.43
N LYS A 6 20.53 -3.99 -4.66
CA LYS A 6 19.88 -2.98 -5.47
C LYS A 6 18.66 -2.38 -4.80
N ILE A 7 17.75 -3.20 -4.24
CA ILE A 7 16.58 -2.74 -3.52
C ILE A 7 16.95 -1.81 -2.35
N THR A 8 18.01 -2.18 -1.63
CA THR A 8 18.49 -1.38 -0.50
C THR A 8 19.11 -0.07 -0.97
N GLU A 9 19.92 -0.11 -2.03
CA GLU A 9 20.50 1.09 -2.65
C GLU A 9 19.42 2.04 -3.15
N ASP A 10 18.48 1.57 -3.97
CA ASP A 10 17.37 2.34 -4.52
C ASP A 10 16.55 3.04 -3.39
N TYR A 11 16.32 2.32 -2.27
CA TYR A 11 15.60 2.88 -1.12
C TYR A 11 16.34 4.06 -0.48
N PHE A 12 17.65 3.95 -0.29
CA PHE A 12 18.45 4.99 0.38
C PHE A 12 18.92 6.09 -0.57
N GLU A 13 18.96 5.85 -1.88
CA GLU A 13 19.22 6.87 -2.89
C GLU A 13 18.02 7.81 -3.08
N HIS A 14 16.81 7.33 -2.82
CA HIS A 14 15.63 8.19 -2.80
C HIS A 14 15.69 9.12 -1.57
N GLU A 15 15.54 10.43 -1.79
CA GLU A 15 15.69 11.48 -0.78
C GLU A 15 14.96 11.20 0.54
N PHE A 16 13.79 10.57 0.46
CA PHE A 16 12.92 10.27 1.61
C PHE A 16 12.80 8.78 1.95
N GLY A 17 13.48 7.90 1.22
CA GLY A 17 13.35 6.45 1.39
C GLY A 17 12.11 5.89 0.68
N LEU A 18 12.30 5.49 -0.58
CA LEU A 18 11.28 4.81 -1.39
C LEU A 18 11.96 3.87 -2.38
N THR A 19 11.41 2.67 -2.54
CA THR A 19 11.76 1.74 -3.62
C THR A 19 10.54 0.92 -4.02
N TYR A 20 10.52 0.41 -5.25
CA TYR A 20 9.53 -0.56 -5.68
C TYR A 20 10.14 -1.54 -6.68
N PHE A 21 9.64 -2.77 -6.68
CA PHE A 21 10.13 -3.81 -7.57
C PHE A 21 9.06 -4.87 -7.83
N ASP A 22 9.23 -5.61 -8.93
CA ASP A 22 8.35 -6.70 -9.34
C ASP A 22 8.83 -8.06 -8.81
N ASP A 23 8.00 -9.09 -9.01
CA ASP A 23 8.28 -10.47 -8.61
C ASP A 23 8.60 -10.64 -7.11
N PHE A 24 7.88 -9.86 -6.29
CA PHE A 24 8.06 -9.84 -4.83
C PHE A 24 7.85 -11.22 -4.19
N LEU A 25 6.75 -11.89 -4.53
CA LEU A 25 6.40 -13.21 -4.03
C LEU A 25 6.75 -14.29 -5.05
N SER A 26 7.10 -15.49 -4.59
CA SER A 26 7.18 -16.64 -5.49
C SER A 26 5.80 -16.92 -6.12
N PRO A 27 5.73 -17.53 -7.31
CA PRO A 27 4.44 -17.84 -7.95
C PRO A 27 3.52 -18.68 -7.05
N THR A 28 4.09 -19.60 -6.28
CA THR A 28 3.33 -20.44 -5.33
C THR A 28 2.76 -19.60 -4.18
N THR A 29 3.58 -18.70 -3.61
CA THR A 29 3.16 -17.81 -2.51
C THR A 29 2.08 -16.85 -2.98
N LEU A 30 2.26 -16.23 -4.15
CA LEU A 30 1.27 -15.33 -4.75
C LEU A 30 -0.07 -16.03 -4.96
N LYS A 31 -0.04 -17.24 -5.53
CA LYS A 31 -1.24 -18.05 -5.75
C LYS A 31 -1.96 -18.37 -4.43
N SER A 32 -1.22 -18.87 -3.43
CA SER A 32 -1.80 -19.22 -2.12
C SER A 32 -2.38 -18.01 -1.41
N LEU A 33 -1.70 -16.85 -1.48
CA LEU A 33 -2.20 -15.62 -0.89
C LEU A 33 -3.47 -15.13 -1.60
N ARG A 34 -3.50 -15.22 -2.92
CA ARG A 34 -4.67 -14.84 -3.71
C ARG A 34 -5.86 -15.74 -3.43
N GLU A 35 -5.66 -17.06 -3.37
CA GLU A 35 -6.70 -18.04 -3.01
C GLU A 35 -7.25 -17.76 -1.61
N PHE A 36 -6.39 -17.48 -0.63
CA PHE A 36 -6.79 -17.09 0.72
C PHE A 36 -7.65 -15.83 0.70
N LEU A 37 -7.19 -14.74 0.07
CA LEU A 37 -7.91 -13.46 0.06
C LEU A 37 -9.20 -13.48 -0.77
N LEU A 38 -9.31 -14.32 -1.80
CA LEU A 38 -10.54 -14.48 -2.56
C LEU A 38 -11.55 -15.40 -1.85
N GLY A 39 -11.08 -16.44 -1.16
CA GLY A 39 -11.94 -17.44 -0.53
C GLY A 39 -12.35 -17.14 0.90
N SER A 40 -11.71 -16.16 1.57
CA SER A 40 -11.97 -15.85 2.97
C SER A 40 -13.18 -14.95 3.19
N THR A 41 -13.82 -15.11 4.35
CA THR A 41 -14.94 -14.29 4.84
C THR A 41 -14.49 -13.16 5.78
N ILE A 42 -13.24 -12.69 5.64
CA ILE A 42 -12.60 -11.71 6.53
C ILE A 42 -12.86 -10.25 6.15
N TRP A 43 -13.66 -9.99 5.13
CA TRP A 43 -13.93 -8.67 4.59
C TRP A 43 -15.11 -8.02 5.34
N PHE A 44 -14.89 -7.66 6.60
CA PHE A 44 -15.96 -7.16 7.47
C PHE A 44 -16.20 -5.65 7.36
N ASP A 45 -15.19 -4.90 6.96
CA ASP A 45 -15.28 -3.45 6.85
C ASP A 45 -15.66 -3.05 5.42
N PHE A 46 -16.92 -2.62 5.24
CA PHE A 46 -17.50 -2.30 3.93
C PHE A 46 -18.21 -0.94 3.87
N PHE A 47 -18.03 -0.10 4.89
CA PHE A 47 -18.66 1.23 4.97
C PHE A 47 -17.77 2.36 4.43
N HIS A 48 -17.02 2.10 3.36
CA HIS A 48 -16.10 3.07 2.79
C HIS A 48 -16.66 3.74 1.54
N HIS A 49 -16.66 5.09 1.53
CA HIS A 49 -17.04 5.89 0.35
C HIS A 49 -16.12 5.68 -0.84
N GLY A 50 -14.88 5.21 -0.62
CA GLY A 50 -13.88 4.93 -1.66
C GLY A 50 -14.10 3.61 -2.44
N GLY A 51 -15.25 2.94 -2.29
CA GLY A 51 -15.59 1.75 -3.07
C GLY A 51 -14.73 0.51 -2.78
N TYR A 52 -14.29 0.33 -1.54
CA TYR A 52 -13.49 -0.82 -1.14
C TYR A 52 -14.04 -1.50 0.12
N MET A 53 -13.60 -2.73 0.33
CA MET A 53 -13.81 -3.50 1.57
C MET A 53 -12.46 -3.75 2.23
N GLY A 54 -12.44 -3.66 3.57
CA GLY A 54 -11.26 -3.88 4.40
C GLY A 54 -11.26 -5.22 5.12
N ALA A 55 -10.06 -5.76 5.28
CA ALA A 55 -9.76 -6.88 6.19
C ALA A 55 -8.52 -6.50 7.00
N TYR A 56 -8.55 -6.72 8.30
CA TYR A 56 -7.52 -6.25 9.24
C TYR A 56 -6.84 -7.38 10.00
N LEU A 57 -5.65 -7.08 10.54
CA LEU A 57 -4.83 -8.00 11.31
C LEU A 57 -5.64 -8.77 12.35
N ASN A 58 -6.43 -8.06 13.14
CA ASN A 58 -7.18 -8.62 14.27
C ASN A 58 -8.50 -9.30 13.86
N ASP A 59 -8.92 -9.16 12.61
CA ASP A 59 -10.20 -9.64 12.10
C ASP A 59 -10.04 -10.83 11.12
N GLY A 60 -8.97 -11.62 11.32
CA GLY A 60 -8.75 -12.86 10.57
C GLY A 60 -7.75 -12.76 9.40
N LEU A 61 -7.20 -11.58 9.11
CA LEU A 61 -6.17 -11.43 8.08
C LEU A 61 -4.80 -12.01 8.53
N ALA A 62 -4.54 -12.13 9.83
CA ALA A 62 -3.31 -12.67 10.39
C ALA A 62 -3.17 -14.18 10.11
N SER A 63 -2.96 -14.55 8.85
CA SER A 63 -2.65 -15.92 8.48
C SER A 63 -1.15 -16.22 8.63
N PRO A 64 -0.75 -17.49 8.89
CA PRO A 64 0.67 -17.86 8.94
C PRO A 64 1.45 -17.44 7.67
N LEU A 65 0.80 -17.53 6.50
CA LEU A 65 1.40 -17.13 5.23
C LEU A 65 1.76 -15.63 5.20
N ILE A 66 0.83 -14.77 5.59
CA ILE A 66 1.04 -13.32 5.57
C ILE A 66 2.09 -12.90 6.62
N LEU A 67 2.05 -13.49 7.81
CA LEU A 67 3.04 -13.23 8.85
C LEU A 67 4.43 -13.70 8.42
N GLN A 68 4.54 -14.82 7.70
CA GLN A 68 5.81 -15.28 7.14
C GLN A 68 6.37 -14.31 6.10
N ILE A 69 5.51 -13.73 5.24
CA ILE A 69 5.91 -12.70 4.27
C ILE A 69 6.52 -11.48 5.00
N ALA A 70 5.88 -11.00 6.07
CA ALA A 70 6.39 -9.89 6.86
C ALA A 70 7.76 -10.19 7.49
N GLU A 71 7.95 -11.38 8.05
CA GLU A 71 9.22 -11.81 8.63
C GLU A 71 10.31 -12.01 7.57
N ASP A 72 9.97 -12.52 6.39
CA ASP A 72 10.92 -12.68 5.29
C ASP A 72 11.41 -11.33 4.77
N LEU A 73 10.54 -10.31 4.69
CA LEU A 73 10.94 -8.94 4.35
C LEU A 73 11.98 -8.40 5.34
N ARG A 74 11.70 -8.49 6.63
CA ARG A 74 12.61 -8.02 7.69
C ARG A 74 13.97 -8.72 7.62
N LYS A 75 13.98 -10.02 7.41
CA LYS A 75 15.21 -10.82 7.31
C LYS A 75 16.03 -10.52 6.05
N LYS A 76 15.35 -10.30 4.92
CA LYS A 76 16.01 -10.06 3.63
C LYS A 76 16.50 -8.62 3.47
N LEU A 77 15.80 -7.65 4.05
CA LEU A 77 16.11 -6.22 3.94
C LEU A 77 16.41 -5.58 5.32
N PRO A 78 17.37 -6.13 6.10
CA PRO A 78 17.60 -5.71 7.48
C PRO A 78 18.05 -4.25 7.61
N LYS A 79 18.67 -3.67 6.58
CA LYS A 79 19.08 -2.26 6.59
C LYS A 79 17.88 -1.31 6.50
N ILE A 80 16.82 -1.68 5.76
CA ILE A 80 15.60 -0.89 5.65
C ILE A 80 14.76 -1.06 6.92
N PHE A 81 14.47 -2.32 7.29
CA PHE A 81 13.55 -2.59 8.39
C PHE A 81 14.19 -2.44 9.77
N LYS A 82 15.53 -2.54 9.89
CA LYS A 82 16.24 -2.42 11.18
C LYS A 82 15.57 -3.30 12.26
N ASN A 83 15.21 -2.68 13.39
CA ASN A 83 14.50 -3.33 14.50
C ASN A 83 12.97 -3.11 14.44
N HIS A 84 12.44 -2.60 13.33
CA HIS A 84 11.02 -2.37 13.19
C HIS A 84 10.27 -3.70 13.03
N HIS A 85 9.34 -3.95 13.94
CA HIS A 85 8.45 -5.10 13.89
C HIS A 85 7.16 -4.73 13.16
N LEU A 86 6.47 -5.72 12.62
CA LEU A 86 5.12 -5.54 12.08
C LEU A 86 4.21 -5.03 13.21
N THR A 87 3.55 -3.91 12.99
CA THR A 87 2.64 -3.27 13.94
C THR A 87 1.20 -3.34 13.49
N GLU A 88 0.96 -3.21 12.18
CA GLU A 88 -0.37 -3.27 11.59
C GLU A 88 -0.31 -3.95 10.21
N LEU A 89 -1.46 -4.50 9.83
CA LEU A 89 -1.65 -5.20 8.57
C LEU A 89 -3.11 -5.08 8.15
N TRP A 90 -3.34 -4.68 6.91
CA TRP A 90 -4.66 -4.74 6.29
C TRP A 90 -4.58 -5.12 4.82
N ALA A 91 -5.70 -5.57 4.29
CA ALA A 91 -5.92 -5.73 2.87
C ALA A 91 -7.17 -4.99 2.44
N TYR A 92 -7.11 -4.33 1.29
CA TYR A 92 -8.26 -3.65 0.69
C TYR A 92 -8.59 -4.27 -0.66
N LYS A 93 -9.90 -4.52 -0.87
CA LYS A 93 -10.46 -5.04 -2.11
C LYS A 93 -11.37 -4.00 -2.72
N TYR A 94 -10.97 -3.44 -3.87
CA TYR A 94 -11.65 -2.34 -4.54
C TYR A 94 -12.58 -2.85 -5.64
N ASP A 95 -13.72 -2.18 -5.78
CA ASP A 95 -14.61 -2.34 -6.92
C ASP A 95 -14.74 -0.99 -7.63
N SER A 96 -14.15 -0.85 -8.82
CA SER A 96 -14.17 0.40 -9.59
C SER A 96 -15.59 0.82 -10.04
N ARG A 97 -16.59 -0.06 -9.92
CA ARG A 97 -17.99 0.26 -10.20
C ARG A 97 -18.73 0.86 -9.00
N ALA A 98 -18.13 0.75 -7.80
CA ALA A 98 -18.74 1.23 -6.56
C ALA A 98 -18.63 2.76 -6.39
N CYS A 99 -18.28 3.48 -7.46
CA CYS A 99 -18.30 4.93 -7.47
C CYS A 99 -19.71 5.43 -7.18
N ASP A 100 -19.87 6.23 -6.15
CA ASP A 100 -21.07 7.08 -5.99
C ASP A 100 -21.20 7.93 -7.25
N LYS A 101 -22.43 8.05 -7.78
CA LYS A 101 -22.73 8.84 -9.00
C LYS A 101 -22.26 10.30 -8.92
N ASN A 102 -21.92 10.77 -7.74
CA ASN A 102 -21.42 12.11 -7.44
C ASN A 102 -19.93 12.17 -7.05
N ASN A 103 -19.26 11.03 -6.86
CA ASN A 103 -17.86 10.96 -6.48
C ASN A 103 -17.16 9.90 -7.34
N TYR A 104 -16.43 10.36 -8.34
CA TYR A 104 -15.75 9.50 -9.35
C TYR A 104 -14.47 8.84 -8.81
N PHE A 105 -14.12 9.04 -7.55
CA PHE A 105 -12.88 8.52 -6.98
C PHE A 105 -13.12 7.18 -6.28
N THR A 106 -12.49 6.13 -6.80
CA THR A 106 -12.38 4.84 -6.11
C THR A 106 -10.97 4.74 -5.53
N GLY A 107 -10.86 4.67 -4.21
CA GLY A 107 -9.55 4.58 -3.58
C GLY A 107 -9.51 5.26 -2.21
N ILE A 108 -8.29 5.55 -1.75
CA ILE A 108 -8.02 6.25 -0.51
C ILE A 108 -7.38 7.58 -0.83
N ASN A 109 -7.93 8.66 -0.26
CA ASN A 109 -7.43 10.01 -0.40
C ASN A 109 -6.04 10.16 0.22
N VAL A 110 -5.40 11.29 -0.06
CA VAL A 110 -4.05 11.58 0.42
C VAL A 110 -3.97 11.56 1.95
N HIS A 111 -2.99 10.83 2.46
CA HIS A 111 -2.74 10.65 3.90
C HIS A 111 -1.29 10.21 4.13
N ALA A 112 -0.87 10.18 5.39
CA ALA A 112 0.30 9.46 5.86
C ALA A 112 -0.09 8.46 6.95
N ASP A 113 0.76 7.47 7.21
CA ASP A 113 0.51 6.43 8.20
C ASP A 113 1.37 6.59 9.46
N PHE A 114 0.99 5.91 10.52
CA PHE A 114 1.59 6.05 11.86
C PHE A 114 2.83 5.17 12.11
N ALA A 115 3.37 4.53 11.09
CA ALA A 115 4.52 3.63 11.18
C ALA A 115 5.84 4.31 10.78
N ALA A 116 6.94 3.58 10.89
CA ALA A 116 8.23 3.99 10.32
C ALA A 116 8.33 3.62 8.85
N ILE A 117 7.89 2.40 8.48
CA ILE A 117 7.98 1.88 7.13
C ILE A 117 6.62 1.35 6.70
N ASN A 118 6.22 1.72 5.50
CA ASN A 118 5.04 1.25 4.81
C ASN A 118 5.44 0.30 3.68
N VAL A 119 4.75 -0.83 3.59
CA VAL A 119 4.89 -1.81 2.50
C VAL A 119 3.53 -2.02 1.88
N ASN A 120 3.39 -1.72 0.61
CA ASN A 120 2.19 -1.99 -0.17
C ASN A 120 2.51 -2.96 -1.32
N PHE A 121 1.69 -3.98 -1.53
CA PHE A 121 1.83 -4.86 -2.69
C PHE A 121 0.49 -5.33 -3.25
N TRP A 122 0.49 -5.69 -4.52
CA TRP A 122 -0.71 -6.02 -5.28
C TRP A 122 -0.69 -7.45 -5.78
N ILE A 123 -1.87 -8.12 -5.75
CA ILE A 123 -1.99 -9.55 -6.04
C ILE A 123 -3.03 -9.88 -7.12
N THR A 124 -3.79 -8.91 -7.60
CA THR A 124 -4.75 -9.13 -8.69
C THR A 124 -4.01 -9.26 -10.01
N PRO A 125 -4.41 -10.14 -10.93
CA PRO A 125 -3.73 -10.29 -12.22
C PRO A 125 -3.59 -8.97 -12.96
N LYS A 126 -2.41 -8.74 -13.55
CA LYS A 126 -2.15 -7.56 -14.37
C LYS A 126 -3.18 -7.35 -15.48
N SER A 127 -3.68 -8.45 -16.06
CA SER A 127 -4.70 -8.41 -17.10
C SER A 127 -6.03 -7.81 -16.65
N ALA A 128 -6.30 -7.74 -15.34
CA ALA A 128 -7.51 -7.14 -14.82
C ALA A 128 -7.47 -5.61 -14.81
N ASN A 129 -6.28 -5.00 -14.84
CA ASN A 129 -6.14 -3.54 -14.91
C ASN A 129 -6.39 -3.05 -16.34
N LEU A 130 -7.36 -2.16 -16.52
CA LEU A 130 -7.78 -1.62 -17.82
C LEU A 130 -6.90 -0.44 -18.25
N ASP A 131 -6.24 0.24 -17.31
CA ASP A 131 -5.27 1.29 -17.61
C ASP A 131 -3.88 0.91 -17.05
N PRO A 132 -2.96 0.39 -17.87
CA PRO A 132 -1.62 -0.02 -17.44
C PRO A 132 -0.76 1.12 -16.88
N SER A 133 -1.12 2.39 -17.10
CA SER A 133 -0.38 3.56 -16.61
C SER A 133 -0.79 3.98 -15.20
N SER A 134 -1.88 3.44 -14.67
CA SER A 134 -2.48 3.82 -13.38
C SER A 134 -2.81 2.60 -12.49
N GLY A 135 -3.66 2.79 -11.51
CA GLY A 135 -4.14 1.71 -10.62
C GLY A 135 -3.21 1.38 -9.45
N GLY A 136 -2.09 2.05 -9.33
CA GLY A 136 -1.08 1.80 -8.30
C GLY A 136 -1.17 2.76 -7.11
N LEU A 137 -0.07 3.47 -6.86
CA LEU A 137 0.11 4.38 -5.73
C LEU A 137 0.80 5.66 -6.19
N VAL A 138 0.35 6.79 -5.64
CA VAL A 138 1.05 8.07 -5.75
C VAL A 138 1.69 8.37 -4.40
N VAL A 139 3.00 8.61 -4.37
CA VAL A 139 3.76 8.98 -3.18
C VAL A 139 4.39 10.35 -3.40
N TYR A 140 4.07 11.30 -2.52
CA TYR A 140 4.58 12.67 -2.59
C TYR A 140 5.92 12.78 -1.87
N ASN A 141 6.86 13.57 -2.40
CA ASN A 141 8.11 13.91 -1.75
C ASN A 141 7.88 14.96 -0.64
N ALA A 142 6.93 14.68 0.23
CA ALA A 142 6.52 15.53 1.34
C ALA A 142 6.17 14.67 2.54
N GLU A 143 6.82 14.92 3.66
CA GLU A 143 6.56 14.21 4.92
C GLU A 143 5.53 14.95 5.76
N ALA A 144 4.69 14.18 6.44
CA ALA A 144 3.81 14.73 7.45
C ALA A 144 4.64 15.28 8.63
N PRO A 145 4.44 16.55 9.07
CA PRO A 145 5.14 17.11 10.23
C PRO A 145 4.96 16.25 11.48
N LEU A 146 6.04 15.96 12.20
CA LEU A 146 6.01 15.02 13.34
C LEU A 146 5.10 15.48 14.49
N GLU A 147 4.88 16.79 14.60
CA GLU A 147 3.98 17.40 15.59
C GLU A 147 2.48 17.26 15.25
N TRP A 148 2.14 16.82 14.04
CA TRP A 148 0.74 16.60 13.67
C TRP A 148 0.18 15.35 14.34
N ASP A 149 -1.05 15.46 14.84
CA ASP A 149 -1.80 14.31 15.34
C ASP A 149 -2.32 13.42 14.20
N PHE A 150 -2.71 12.21 14.55
CA PHE A 150 -3.21 11.21 13.59
C PHE A 150 -4.34 11.76 12.71
N LYS A 151 -5.32 12.45 13.31
CA LYS A 151 -6.46 12.99 12.57
C LYS A 151 -6.02 14.01 11.52
N THR A 152 -4.98 14.77 11.81
CA THR A 152 -4.46 15.78 10.89
C THR A 152 -3.73 15.16 9.70
N TYR A 153 -2.77 14.24 9.94
CA TYR A 153 -1.99 13.68 8.83
C TYR A 153 -2.65 12.51 8.09
N ASN A 154 -3.75 11.97 8.63
CA ASN A 154 -4.43 10.82 8.02
C ASN A 154 -5.82 11.16 7.45
N ASN A 155 -6.52 12.15 7.99
CA ASN A 155 -7.90 12.44 7.61
C ASN A 155 -8.19 13.89 7.19
N ASN A 156 -7.22 14.81 7.30
CA ASN A 156 -7.42 16.21 6.91
C ASN A 156 -6.80 16.51 5.56
N GLU A 157 -7.50 16.12 4.49
CA GLU A 157 -7.00 16.24 3.12
C GLU A 157 -6.63 17.68 2.75
N GLU A 158 -7.42 18.68 3.14
CA GLU A 158 -7.15 20.09 2.84
C GLU A 158 -5.79 20.52 3.40
N LYS A 159 -5.56 20.26 4.69
CA LYS A 159 -4.30 20.62 5.36
C LYS A 159 -3.10 19.82 4.80
N ILE A 160 -3.31 18.56 4.44
CA ILE A 160 -2.27 17.74 3.80
C ILE A 160 -1.88 18.31 2.45
N ARG A 161 -2.85 18.69 1.60
CA ARG A 161 -2.58 19.27 0.30
C ARG A 161 -1.91 20.64 0.40
N GLU A 162 -2.26 21.44 1.41
CA GLU A 162 -1.54 22.69 1.70
C GLU A 162 -0.06 22.43 2.06
N GLU A 163 0.22 21.37 2.82
CA GLU A 163 1.59 21.00 3.17
C GLU A 163 2.39 20.52 1.98
N ILE A 164 1.80 19.68 1.13
CA ILE A 164 2.40 19.24 -0.13
C ILE A 164 2.73 20.44 -1.06
N LEU A 165 1.86 21.45 -1.09
CA LEU A 165 2.09 22.67 -1.89
C LEU A 165 3.28 23.51 -1.41
N LYS A 166 3.70 23.41 -0.17
CA LYS A 166 4.90 24.09 0.38
C LYS A 166 6.19 23.42 -0.06
N CYS A 167 6.13 22.15 -0.41
CA CYS A 167 7.23 21.40 -1.00
C CYS A 167 7.25 21.62 -2.51
N ASP A 168 8.27 21.16 -3.22
CA ASP A 168 8.39 21.30 -4.68
C ASP A 168 7.40 20.45 -5.50
N GLN A 169 6.38 19.88 -4.84
CA GLN A 169 5.28 19.09 -5.40
C GLN A 169 5.73 17.85 -6.21
N LYS A 170 6.98 17.46 -6.05
CA LYS A 170 7.46 16.24 -6.68
C LYS A 170 6.72 15.02 -6.09
N LYS A 171 6.46 14.07 -6.96
CA LYS A 171 5.82 12.82 -6.60
C LYS A 171 6.34 11.67 -7.43
N THR A 172 6.33 10.48 -6.84
CA THR A 172 6.58 9.22 -7.53
C THR A 172 5.25 8.54 -7.80
N ILE A 173 4.94 8.30 -9.07
CA ILE A 173 3.79 7.49 -9.49
C ILE A 173 4.30 6.08 -9.69
N VAL A 174 3.80 5.15 -8.88
CA VAL A 174 4.10 3.72 -9.01
C VAL A 174 2.93 3.05 -9.73
N PRO A 175 3.05 2.73 -11.02
CA PRO A 175 1.96 2.11 -11.76
C PRO A 175 1.69 0.71 -11.24
N TYR A 176 0.43 0.28 -11.35
CA TYR A 176 0.03 -1.05 -10.96
C TYR A 176 0.77 -2.15 -11.73
N ASN A 177 1.25 -3.16 -11.01
CA ASN A 177 1.63 -4.44 -11.59
C ASN A 177 1.31 -5.57 -10.61
N GLU A 178 0.85 -6.71 -11.11
CA GLU A 178 0.71 -7.92 -10.28
C GLU A 178 2.05 -8.29 -9.67
N ASN A 179 2.04 -8.63 -8.37
CA ASN A 179 3.25 -9.01 -7.63
C ASN A 179 4.32 -7.90 -7.51
N ARG A 180 3.93 -6.64 -7.71
CA ARG A 180 4.78 -5.48 -7.39
C ARG A 180 4.62 -5.11 -5.94
N VAL A 181 5.74 -4.79 -5.28
CA VAL A 181 5.77 -4.22 -3.93
C VAL A 181 6.38 -2.82 -3.97
N VAL A 182 5.84 -1.94 -3.14
CA VAL A 182 6.37 -0.61 -2.84
C VAL A 182 6.75 -0.57 -1.37
N ILE A 183 7.96 -0.12 -1.06
CA ILE A 183 8.47 0.06 0.30
C ILE A 183 8.87 1.52 0.44
N PHE A 184 8.32 2.22 1.41
CA PHE A 184 8.60 3.64 1.59
C PHE A 184 8.51 4.07 3.06
N ASN A 185 9.13 5.23 3.35
CA ASN A 185 8.98 5.90 4.63
C ASN A 185 7.51 6.25 4.86
N SER A 186 6.92 5.67 5.89
CA SER A 186 5.49 5.75 6.19
C SER A 186 4.99 7.18 6.46
N ASN A 187 5.92 8.10 6.74
CA ASN A 187 5.63 9.51 6.97
C ASN A 187 5.36 10.30 5.68
N LEU A 188 5.68 9.74 4.50
CA LEU A 188 5.39 10.35 3.21
C LEU A 188 3.89 10.36 2.94
N PHE A 189 3.37 11.50 2.50
CA PHE A 189 2.01 11.57 2.01
C PHE A 189 1.84 10.72 0.76
N HIS A 190 0.75 9.95 0.74
CA HIS A 190 0.45 9.08 -0.38
C HIS A 190 -1.05 8.90 -0.57
N GLU A 191 -1.45 8.53 -1.76
CA GLU A 191 -2.85 8.27 -2.12
C GLU A 191 -2.94 7.13 -3.13
N THR A 192 -4.11 6.50 -3.23
CA THR A 192 -4.39 5.54 -4.28
C THR A 192 -4.45 6.27 -5.62
N ASP A 193 -3.75 5.74 -6.63
CA ASP A 193 -3.90 6.22 -8.00
C ASP A 193 -5.25 5.81 -8.59
N ASN A 194 -5.65 6.37 -9.73
CA ASN A 194 -6.92 6.05 -10.37
C ASN A 194 -7.05 4.53 -10.61
N ILE A 195 -8.18 3.95 -10.18
CA ILE A 195 -8.44 2.50 -10.25
C ILE A 195 -9.48 2.23 -11.34
N GLU A 196 -9.08 1.50 -12.38
CA GLU A 196 -9.96 1.05 -13.43
C GLU A 196 -9.70 -0.43 -13.75
N PHE A 197 -10.49 -1.32 -13.16
CA PHE A 197 -10.32 -2.76 -13.27
C PHE A 197 -11.54 -3.43 -13.90
N GLN A 198 -11.29 -4.58 -14.55
CA GLN A 198 -12.33 -5.41 -15.16
C GLN A 198 -13.39 -5.80 -14.11
N GLU A 199 -14.60 -6.01 -14.61
CA GLU A 199 -15.69 -6.57 -13.81
C GLU A 199 -15.38 -8.03 -13.39
N GLY A 200 -16.04 -8.45 -12.31
CA GLY A 200 -15.87 -9.79 -11.75
C GLY A 200 -15.17 -9.76 -10.40
N TYR A 201 -15.56 -10.68 -9.54
CA TYR A 201 -15.05 -10.74 -8.17
C TYR A 201 -13.53 -10.96 -8.12
N GLU A 202 -13.02 -11.82 -8.98
CA GLU A 202 -11.62 -12.18 -9.12
C GLU A 202 -10.76 -11.06 -9.73
N ASN A 203 -11.38 -10.09 -10.38
CA ASN A 203 -10.70 -8.97 -11.05
C ASN A 203 -10.62 -7.72 -10.17
N ARG A 204 -11.30 -7.71 -9.01
CA ARG A 204 -11.21 -6.62 -8.07
C ARG A 204 -9.77 -6.40 -7.62
N ARG A 205 -9.33 -5.15 -7.67
CA ARG A 205 -7.98 -4.81 -7.21
C ARG A 205 -7.83 -5.12 -5.73
N ILE A 206 -6.87 -5.96 -5.39
CA ILE A 206 -6.51 -6.25 -4.00
C ILE A 206 -5.09 -5.75 -3.73
N ASN A 207 -4.93 -4.92 -2.71
CA ASN A 207 -3.64 -4.62 -2.12
C ASN A 207 -3.56 -5.12 -0.69
N VAL A 208 -2.34 -5.44 -0.27
CA VAL A 208 -2.00 -5.72 1.12
C VAL A 208 -1.05 -4.64 1.59
N THR A 209 -1.33 -4.06 2.75
CA THR A 209 -0.48 -3.07 3.40
C THR A 209 0.04 -3.62 4.70
N MET A 210 1.34 -3.50 4.91
CA MET A 210 2.03 -3.89 6.14
C MET A 210 2.75 -2.67 6.70
N LEU A 211 2.51 -2.35 7.96
CA LEU A 211 3.18 -1.27 8.66
C LEU A 211 4.20 -1.82 9.67
N PHE A 212 5.39 -1.24 9.66
CA PHE A 212 6.48 -1.66 10.54
C PHE A 212 7.00 -0.49 11.38
N GLY A 213 7.19 -0.75 12.68
CA GLY A 213 7.70 0.22 13.63
C GLY A 213 6.69 1.33 13.95
N LYS A 214 7.21 2.46 14.42
CA LYS A 214 6.42 3.63 14.80
C LYS A 214 6.96 4.87 14.13
N ARG A 215 6.08 5.80 13.82
CA ARG A 215 6.39 7.11 13.26
C ARG A 215 7.38 7.87 14.15
N GLY A 216 8.42 8.45 13.54
CA GLY A 216 9.42 9.26 14.26
C GLY A 216 10.47 8.48 15.05
N LEU A 217 10.59 7.16 14.84
CA LEU A 217 11.63 6.31 15.47
C LEU A 217 12.62 5.75 14.46
#